data_f2b29510ab0f4515879e8e5634881ca4
#
_entry.id   f2b29510ab0f4515879e8e5634881ca4
#
_cell.length_a   1.000
_cell.length_b   1.000
_cell.length_c   1.000
_cell.angle_alpha   90.00
_cell.angle_beta   90.00
_cell.angle_gamma   90.00
#
_symmetry.space_group_name_H-M   'P 1'
#
loop_
_entity.id
_entity.type
_entity.pdbx_description
1 polymer ?
#
loop_
_entity_poly.entity_id
_entity_poly.type
_entity_poly.pdbx_seq_one_letter_code
_entity_poly.pdbx_strand_id
1 'polypeptide(L)'
;EMCIRDSGIDNQIIEQILSHREYGEAYKIAVGTQPRDGSDGYIEYKFNTELKPRPKMNDDGTVDFHTLENINHVNKGDVVAVLHKEDRGDDGIDVLGRRVPPRKVKHVIFRYGRNLSQSEDGTELMSQVSGHVILENDKIFVSNVLELVNVDNSTGDIDYEGDVVVKGNVLAGFTVKATGDITVSGIVEGATVIAG
;
A
#
# COMPACT_ATOMS: atom_id res chain seq x y z
N GLU A 1 -32.37 -39.85 -17.61
CA GLU A 1 -32.31 -38.36 -17.62
C GLU A 1 -31.03 -37.94 -18.28
N MET A 2 -31.10 -37.67 -19.61
CA MET A 2 -29.99 -37.04 -20.31
C MET A 2 -29.94 -35.58 -19.84
N CYS A 3 -29.02 -35.28 -18.98
CA CYS A 3 -28.68 -33.88 -18.65
C CYS A 3 -28.07 -33.28 -19.91
N ILE A 4 -28.90 -32.62 -20.71
CA ILE A 4 -28.48 -31.93 -21.93
C ILE A 4 -27.60 -30.75 -21.47
N ARG A 5 -26.31 -30.87 -21.73
CA ARG A 5 -25.34 -29.78 -21.50
C ARG A 5 -25.37 -28.83 -22.70
N ASP A 6 -26.54 -28.23 -22.93
CA ASP A 6 -26.83 -27.38 -24.09
C ASP A 6 -26.61 -25.88 -23.75
N SER A 7 -25.72 -25.60 -22.83
CA SER A 7 -25.42 -24.21 -22.52
C SER A 7 -24.77 -23.53 -23.74
N GLY A 8 -25.52 -22.60 -24.33
CA GLY A 8 -25.06 -21.77 -25.43
C GLY A 8 -25.40 -22.23 -26.84
N ILE A 9 -26.14 -23.35 -27.01
CA ILE A 9 -26.65 -23.79 -28.32
C ILE A 9 -27.92 -22.98 -28.66
N ASP A 10 -27.92 -22.36 -29.84
CA ASP A 10 -29.08 -21.63 -30.36
C ASP A 10 -29.93 -22.55 -31.28
N ASN A 11 -30.96 -23.11 -30.67
CA ASN A 11 -31.86 -24.00 -31.39
C ASN A 11 -32.65 -23.31 -32.52
N GLN A 12 -32.89 -21.99 -32.42
CA GLN A 12 -33.57 -21.23 -33.46
C GLN A 12 -32.72 -21.16 -34.73
N ILE A 13 -31.41 -20.94 -34.58
CA ILE A 13 -30.50 -20.96 -35.72
C ILE A 13 -30.44 -22.35 -36.37
N ILE A 14 -30.43 -23.40 -35.58
CA ILE A 14 -30.45 -24.77 -36.09
C ILE A 14 -31.73 -25.05 -36.88
N GLU A 15 -32.91 -24.67 -36.37
CA GLU A 15 -34.17 -24.81 -37.06
C GLU A 15 -34.23 -23.98 -38.36
N GLN A 16 -33.68 -22.77 -38.36
CA GLN A 16 -33.57 -21.94 -39.57
C GLN A 16 -32.70 -22.61 -40.65
N ILE A 17 -31.54 -23.13 -40.28
CA ILE A 17 -30.64 -23.85 -41.21
C ILE A 17 -31.35 -25.07 -41.82
N LEU A 18 -32.08 -25.85 -41.00
CA LEU A 18 -32.78 -27.02 -41.45
C LEU A 18 -33.96 -26.68 -42.37
N SER A 19 -34.64 -25.55 -42.12
CA SER A 19 -35.81 -25.14 -42.93
C SER A 19 -35.40 -24.51 -44.27
N HIS A 20 -34.33 -23.74 -44.33
CA HIS A 20 -33.90 -23.06 -45.56
C HIS A 20 -32.96 -23.89 -46.45
N ARG A 21 -32.42 -25.00 -45.94
CA ARG A 21 -31.50 -25.93 -46.65
C ARG A 21 -30.32 -25.23 -47.35
N GLU A 22 -29.83 -24.16 -46.74
CA GLU A 22 -28.64 -23.43 -47.23
C GLU A 22 -27.39 -24.20 -46.84
N TYR A 23 -26.84 -24.95 -47.77
CA TYR A 23 -25.65 -25.77 -47.55
C TYR A 23 -24.40 -25.02 -48.06
N GLY A 24 -23.31 -25.07 -47.28
CA GLY A 24 -22.02 -24.53 -47.70
C GLY A 24 -21.64 -23.22 -47.01
N GLU A 25 -22.48 -22.66 -46.17
CA GLU A 25 -22.16 -21.51 -45.31
C GLU A 25 -21.84 -21.94 -43.88
N ALA A 26 -21.02 -21.16 -43.19
CA ALA A 26 -20.65 -21.39 -41.78
C ALA A 26 -21.61 -20.66 -40.85
N TYR A 27 -22.32 -21.39 -40.00
CA TYR A 27 -23.26 -20.85 -39.04
C TYR A 27 -22.73 -20.98 -37.62
N LYS A 28 -22.90 -19.94 -36.82
CA LYS A 28 -22.53 -19.89 -35.41
C LYS A 28 -23.69 -20.45 -34.58
N ILE A 29 -23.72 -21.73 -34.34
CA ILE A 29 -24.82 -22.45 -33.68
C ILE A 29 -24.65 -22.55 -32.14
N ALA A 30 -23.47 -22.18 -31.61
CA ALA A 30 -23.23 -22.21 -30.18
C ALA A 30 -22.25 -21.08 -29.76
N VAL A 31 -22.50 -20.50 -28.61
CA VAL A 31 -21.67 -19.44 -28.04
C VAL A 31 -21.45 -19.73 -26.56
N GLY A 32 -20.21 -19.81 -26.15
CA GLY A 32 -19.84 -19.81 -24.71
C GLY A 32 -19.91 -18.42 -24.11
N THR A 33 -20.00 -18.35 -22.79
CA THR A 33 -19.82 -17.11 -22.03
C THR A 33 -18.36 -16.99 -21.63
N GLN A 34 -17.71 -15.88 -22.01
CA GLN A 34 -16.34 -15.63 -21.61
C GLN A 34 -16.26 -15.36 -20.11
N PRO A 35 -15.20 -15.82 -19.43
CA PRO A 35 -14.96 -15.45 -18.03
C PRO A 35 -14.74 -13.94 -17.91
N ARG A 36 -15.21 -13.38 -16.81
CA ARG A 36 -14.88 -12.00 -16.41
C ARG A 36 -13.61 -12.05 -15.58
N ASP A 37 -12.52 -11.49 -16.09
CA ASP A 37 -11.28 -11.37 -15.33
C ASP A 37 -11.45 -10.48 -14.12
N GLY A 38 -10.82 -10.86 -13.03
CA GLY A 38 -10.74 -10.09 -11.82
C GLY A 38 -9.54 -9.13 -11.80
N SER A 39 -9.39 -8.42 -10.70
CA SER A 39 -8.26 -7.52 -10.42
C SER A 39 -7.42 -7.98 -9.24
N ASP A 40 -6.12 -7.75 -9.31
CA ASP A 40 -5.19 -8.08 -8.23
C ASP A 40 -5.45 -7.21 -7.01
N GLY A 41 -5.31 -7.77 -5.80
CA GLY A 41 -5.29 -6.99 -4.58
C GLY A 41 -4.00 -6.17 -4.47
N TYR A 42 -4.07 -5.01 -3.81
CA TYR A 42 -2.91 -4.16 -3.54
C TYR A 42 -3.06 -3.40 -2.21
N ILE A 43 -1.93 -2.94 -1.68
CA ILE A 43 -1.89 -2.09 -0.50
C ILE A 43 -1.59 -0.66 -0.94
N GLU A 44 -2.44 0.27 -0.51
CA GLU A 44 -2.23 1.70 -0.66
C GLU A 44 -1.64 2.23 0.65
N TYR A 45 -0.39 2.68 0.60
CA TYR A 45 0.27 3.32 1.73
C TYR A 45 -0.14 4.79 1.81
N LYS A 46 -0.53 5.26 2.99
CA LYS A 46 -0.89 6.67 3.25
C LYS A 46 0.30 7.52 3.70
N PHE A 47 1.50 7.00 3.59
CA PHE A 47 2.76 7.65 3.92
C PHE A 47 3.77 7.49 2.79
N ASN A 48 4.83 8.29 2.82
CA ASN A 48 5.88 8.22 1.81
C ASN A 48 6.76 6.99 2.04
N THR A 49 6.73 6.04 1.11
CA THR A 49 7.53 4.80 1.16
C THR A 49 8.97 5.01 0.66
N GLU A 50 9.24 6.13 -0.04
CA GLU A 50 10.57 6.49 -0.56
C GLU A 50 11.11 7.74 0.15
N LEU A 51 11.48 7.60 1.42
CA LEU A 51 12.14 8.68 2.16
C LEU A 51 13.57 8.85 1.64
N LYS A 52 13.74 9.77 0.68
CA LYS A 52 15.06 10.29 0.30
C LYS A 52 15.18 11.67 0.91
N PRO A 53 16.23 11.93 1.71
CA PRO A 53 16.50 13.28 2.22
C PRO A 53 16.62 14.22 1.02
N ARG A 54 15.63 15.09 0.84
CA ARG A 54 15.67 16.16 -0.17
C ARG A 54 15.60 17.47 0.58
N PRO A 55 16.72 18.21 0.65
CA PRO A 55 16.70 19.54 1.24
C PRO A 55 15.77 20.43 0.41
N LYS A 56 15.03 21.29 1.10
CA LYS A 56 14.12 22.26 0.47
C LYS A 56 14.94 23.34 -0.24
N MET A 57 14.70 23.49 -1.52
CA MET A 57 15.28 24.59 -2.29
C MET A 57 14.38 25.82 -2.11
N ASN A 58 14.97 26.92 -1.62
CA ASN A 58 14.30 28.19 -1.49
C ASN A 58 14.14 28.87 -2.86
N ASP A 59 13.24 29.84 -2.97
CA ASP A 59 12.99 30.58 -4.22
C ASP A 59 14.22 31.38 -4.69
N ASP A 60 15.18 31.64 -3.81
CA ASP A 60 16.45 32.33 -4.09
C ASP A 60 17.58 31.38 -4.58
N GLY A 61 17.30 30.07 -4.72
CA GLY A 61 18.24 29.05 -5.13
C GLY A 61 19.16 28.52 -4.02
N THR A 62 18.98 28.96 -2.78
CA THR A 62 19.67 28.41 -1.61
C THR A 62 19.01 27.12 -1.14
N VAL A 63 19.78 26.25 -0.50
CA VAL A 63 19.32 24.94 -0.01
C VAL A 63 19.18 25.02 1.51
N ASP A 64 17.96 24.81 2.02
CA ASP A 64 17.69 24.72 3.45
C ASP A 64 17.89 23.27 3.92
N PHE A 65 18.95 23.06 4.72
CA PHE A 65 19.26 21.77 5.34
C PHE A 65 18.61 21.60 6.73
N HIS A 66 17.96 22.60 7.26
CA HIS A 66 17.27 22.52 8.56
C HIS A 66 15.88 21.90 8.44
N THR A 67 15.24 22.04 7.27
CA THR A 67 13.88 21.53 7.03
C THR A 67 13.95 20.32 6.11
N LEU A 68 14.19 19.14 6.67
CA LEU A 68 14.16 17.88 5.93
C LEU A 68 12.90 17.08 6.30
N GLU A 69 12.02 16.85 5.32
CA GLU A 69 10.84 15.97 5.48
C GLU A 69 11.28 14.50 5.42
N ASN A 70 12.03 14.06 6.44
CA ASN A 70 12.61 12.71 6.47
C ASN A 70 11.82 11.70 7.31
N ILE A 71 10.76 12.16 7.96
CA ILE A 71 10.01 11.35 8.93
C ILE A 71 8.55 11.37 8.58
N ASN A 72 7.98 10.17 8.41
CA ASN A 72 6.53 10.02 8.23
C ASN A 72 5.84 10.03 9.59
N HIS A 73 5.41 11.19 10.05
CA HIS A 73 4.65 11.32 11.29
C HIS A 73 3.26 10.69 11.17
N VAL A 74 2.84 10.03 12.22
CA VAL A 74 1.48 9.50 12.35
C VAL A 74 0.98 9.70 13.78
N ASN A 75 -0.30 10.00 13.94
CA ASN A 75 -0.95 10.12 15.23
C ASN A 75 -1.66 8.81 15.59
N LYS A 76 -1.91 8.63 16.87
CA LYS A 76 -2.74 7.52 17.34
C LYS A 76 -4.12 7.58 16.70
N GLY A 77 -4.52 6.50 16.01
CA GLY A 77 -5.79 6.36 15.30
C GLY A 77 -5.70 6.68 13.80
N ASP A 78 -4.57 7.21 13.30
CA ASP A 78 -4.41 7.47 11.88
C ASP A 78 -4.35 6.18 11.08
N VAL A 79 -4.98 6.18 9.89
CA VAL A 79 -4.91 5.08 8.94
C VAL A 79 -3.59 5.19 8.16
N VAL A 80 -2.71 4.22 8.32
CA VAL A 80 -1.39 4.19 7.68
C VAL A 80 -1.38 3.43 6.36
N ALA A 81 -2.29 2.49 6.18
CA ALA A 81 -2.42 1.75 4.92
C ALA A 81 -3.84 1.23 4.71
N VAL A 82 -4.24 1.11 3.44
CA VAL A 82 -5.53 0.55 3.04
C VAL A 82 -5.30 -0.64 2.12
N LEU A 83 -5.96 -1.76 2.42
CA LEU A 83 -5.93 -2.97 1.60
C LEU A 83 -7.12 -2.96 0.64
N HIS A 84 -6.82 -2.89 -0.63
CA HIS A 84 -7.77 -3.14 -1.70
C HIS A 84 -7.77 -4.65 -2.00
N LYS A 85 -8.86 -5.33 -1.61
CA LYS A 85 -8.99 -6.78 -1.82
C LYS A 85 -9.08 -7.10 -3.31
N GLU A 86 -8.58 -8.27 -3.67
CA GLU A 86 -8.71 -8.78 -5.03
C GLU A 86 -10.16 -9.02 -5.41
N ASP A 87 -10.50 -8.76 -6.67
CA ASP A 87 -11.70 -9.29 -7.31
C ASP A 87 -11.32 -10.58 -8.05
N ARG A 88 -11.96 -11.69 -7.72
CA ARG A 88 -11.65 -13.00 -8.32
C ARG A 88 -12.25 -13.16 -9.71
N GLY A 89 -13.09 -12.22 -10.13
CA GLY A 89 -13.82 -12.34 -11.37
C GLY A 89 -14.90 -13.42 -11.33
N ASP A 90 -15.48 -13.71 -12.49
CA ASP A 90 -16.54 -14.70 -12.63
C ASP A 90 -16.14 -15.74 -13.68
N ASP A 91 -16.57 -16.99 -13.44
CA ASP A 91 -16.32 -18.04 -14.39
C ASP A 91 -17.13 -17.87 -15.69
N GLY A 92 -16.50 -18.18 -16.80
CA GLY A 92 -17.16 -18.40 -18.06
C GLY A 92 -17.65 -19.84 -18.21
N ILE A 93 -18.35 -20.08 -19.32
CA ILE A 93 -18.84 -21.43 -19.72
C ILE A 93 -18.50 -21.61 -21.18
N ASP A 94 -17.87 -22.73 -21.55
CA ASP A 94 -17.62 -23.08 -22.94
C ASP A 94 -18.90 -23.62 -23.62
N VAL A 95 -18.83 -23.81 -24.92
CA VAL A 95 -19.96 -24.33 -25.70
C VAL A 95 -20.37 -25.78 -25.32
N LEU A 96 -19.56 -26.47 -24.54
CA LEU A 96 -19.83 -27.80 -24.03
C LEU A 96 -20.35 -27.79 -22.58
N GLY A 97 -20.61 -26.57 -22.03
CA GLY A 97 -21.07 -26.39 -20.65
C GLY A 97 -19.96 -26.56 -19.60
N ARG A 98 -18.69 -26.50 -19.99
CA ARG A 98 -17.58 -26.63 -19.06
C ARG A 98 -17.23 -25.27 -18.51
N ARG A 99 -16.92 -25.23 -17.24
CA ARG A 99 -16.44 -24.03 -16.54
C ARG A 99 -15.09 -23.58 -17.11
N VAL A 100 -15.01 -22.32 -17.49
CA VAL A 100 -13.77 -21.65 -17.90
C VAL A 100 -13.40 -20.64 -16.81
N PRO A 101 -12.38 -20.92 -15.98
CA PRO A 101 -12.03 -20.03 -14.89
C PRO A 101 -11.40 -18.74 -15.42
N PRO A 102 -11.59 -17.61 -14.74
CA PRO A 102 -10.91 -16.35 -15.06
C PRO A 102 -9.41 -16.43 -14.73
N ARG A 103 -8.69 -15.37 -15.09
CA ARG A 103 -7.29 -15.19 -14.72
C ARG A 103 -7.09 -15.31 -13.20
N LYS A 104 -6.03 -16.00 -12.77
CA LYS A 104 -5.63 -16.02 -11.37
C LYS A 104 -5.19 -14.62 -10.94
N VAL A 105 -5.76 -14.13 -9.85
CA VAL A 105 -5.44 -12.83 -9.26
C VAL A 105 -4.51 -12.98 -8.07
N LYS A 106 -3.72 -11.93 -7.82
CA LYS A 106 -2.80 -11.88 -6.68
C LYS A 106 -3.57 -11.53 -5.42
N HIS A 107 -3.51 -12.42 -4.43
CA HIS A 107 -4.00 -12.15 -3.08
C HIS A 107 -2.91 -11.43 -2.29
N VAL A 108 -3.27 -10.34 -1.61
CA VAL A 108 -2.35 -9.52 -0.80
C VAL A 108 -2.91 -9.41 0.61
N ILE A 109 -2.03 -9.47 1.59
CA ILE A 109 -2.35 -9.30 3.02
C ILE A 109 -1.41 -8.27 3.62
N PHE A 110 -1.86 -7.58 4.67
CA PHE A 110 -0.98 -6.72 5.46
C PHE A 110 0.13 -7.53 6.13
N ARG A 111 1.34 -6.97 6.08
CA ARG A 111 2.45 -7.39 6.93
C ARG A 111 2.79 -6.23 7.83
N TYR A 112 2.56 -6.36 9.11
CA TYR A 112 2.77 -5.29 10.07
C TYR A 112 3.36 -5.81 11.37
N GLY A 113 3.93 -4.90 12.16
CA GLY A 113 4.58 -5.19 13.43
C GLY A 113 3.87 -4.53 14.60
N ARG A 114 4.64 -4.01 15.55
CA ARG A 114 4.14 -3.40 16.78
C ARG A 114 3.40 -2.09 16.49
N ASN A 115 2.53 -1.69 17.43
CA ASN A 115 1.82 -0.41 17.46
C ASN A 115 0.86 -0.18 16.29
N LEU A 116 0.41 -1.25 15.66
CA LEU A 116 -0.58 -1.22 14.58
C LEU A 116 -1.72 -2.18 14.88
N SER A 117 -2.92 -1.80 14.49
CA SER A 117 -4.11 -2.63 14.54
C SER A 117 -4.84 -2.61 13.20
N GLN A 118 -5.43 -3.74 12.87
CA GLN A 118 -6.24 -3.87 11.69
C GLN A 118 -7.70 -3.59 12.05
N SER A 119 -8.45 -2.94 11.14
CA SER A 119 -9.89 -2.73 11.26
C SER A 119 -10.65 -4.06 11.30
N GLU A 120 -11.90 -4.04 11.77
CA GLU A 120 -12.74 -5.24 11.87
C GLU A 120 -12.98 -5.94 10.52
N ASP A 121 -13.11 -5.17 9.45
CA ASP A 121 -13.27 -5.68 8.08
C ASP A 121 -11.94 -6.09 7.42
N GLY A 122 -10.82 -5.80 8.08
CA GLY A 122 -9.48 -6.15 7.65
C GLY A 122 -8.97 -5.32 6.47
N THR A 123 -9.57 -4.17 6.17
CA THR A 123 -9.21 -3.33 5.02
C THR A 123 -8.31 -2.16 5.38
N GLU A 124 -8.28 -1.74 6.63
CA GLU A 124 -7.47 -0.62 7.09
C GLU A 124 -6.47 -1.03 8.15
N LEU A 125 -5.30 -0.41 8.13
CA LEU A 125 -4.27 -0.56 9.14
C LEU A 125 -4.09 0.78 9.86
N MET A 126 -4.34 0.80 11.18
CA MET A 126 -4.35 2.00 12.00
C MET A 126 -3.22 2.00 13.02
N SER A 127 -2.66 3.17 13.28
CA SER A 127 -1.68 3.36 14.35
C SER A 127 -2.33 3.35 15.74
N GLN A 128 -1.71 2.63 16.68
CA GLN A 128 -2.13 2.61 18.09
C GLN A 128 -1.42 3.66 18.93
N VAL A 129 -0.37 4.27 18.42
CA VAL A 129 0.44 5.28 19.11
C VAL A 129 0.78 6.42 18.15
N SER A 130 1.07 7.60 18.69
CA SER A 130 1.72 8.67 17.94
C SER A 130 3.21 8.35 17.76
N GLY A 131 3.79 8.73 16.62
CA GLY A 131 5.17 8.44 16.32
C GLY A 131 5.50 8.54 14.84
N HIS A 132 6.36 7.66 14.34
CA HIS A 132 6.69 7.60 12.92
C HIS A 132 6.46 6.20 12.34
N VAL A 133 5.97 6.16 11.10
CA VAL A 133 5.76 4.93 10.36
C VAL A 133 6.96 4.60 9.49
N ILE A 134 7.35 3.33 9.48
CA ILE A 134 8.48 2.78 8.73
C ILE A 134 7.97 1.58 7.92
N LEU A 135 8.40 1.51 6.66
CA LEU A 135 8.24 0.32 5.82
C LEU A 135 9.61 -0.34 5.66
N GLU A 136 9.77 -1.51 6.24
CA GLU A 136 11.00 -2.29 6.16
C GLU A 136 10.69 -3.74 5.79
N ASN A 137 11.31 -4.26 4.73
CA ASN A 137 11.11 -5.63 4.22
C ASN A 137 9.63 -5.97 3.99
N ASP A 138 8.88 -5.09 3.36
CA ASP A 138 7.42 -5.18 3.13
C ASP A 138 6.59 -5.27 4.42
N LYS A 139 7.13 -4.81 5.54
CA LYS A 139 6.49 -4.83 6.84
C LYS A 139 6.36 -3.41 7.39
N ILE A 140 5.16 -3.05 7.81
CA ILE A 140 4.86 -1.73 8.36
C ILE A 140 5.06 -1.75 9.87
N PHE A 141 5.76 -0.77 10.40
CA PHE A 141 5.95 -0.56 11.84
C PHE A 141 5.61 0.88 12.18
N VAL A 142 5.15 1.10 13.40
CA VAL A 142 5.09 2.43 14.00
C VAL A 142 5.94 2.43 15.26
N SER A 143 6.84 3.41 15.36
CA SER A 143 7.68 3.62 16.52
C SER A 143 7.38 4.99 17.13
N ASN A 144 7.28 5.04 18.45
CA ASN A 144 7.24 6.27 19.22
C ASN A 144 8.63 6.75 19.63
N VAL A 145 9.68 6.02 19.27
CA VAL A 145 11.08 6.38 19.50
C VAL A 145 11.76 6.63 18.16
N LEU A 146 12.27 7.83 17.98
CA LEU A 146 13.08 8.20 16.81
C LEU A 146 14.56 7.95 17.13
N GLU A 147 15.17 7.00 16.45
CA GLU A 147 16.61 6.74 16.56
C GLU A 147 17.38 7.41 15.42
N LEU A 148 18.37 8.23 15.77
CA LEU A 148 19.25 8.93 14.84
C LEU A 148 20.71 8.60 15.15
N VAL A 149 21.56 8.61 14.12
CA VAL A 149 23.00 8.48 14.31
C VAL A 149 23.56 9.82 14.81
N ASN A 150 23.33 10.89 14.06
CA ASN A 150 23.71 12.26 14.42
C ASN A 150 22.58 13.21 14.04
N VAL A 151 22.64 14.44 14.58
CA VAL A 151 21.83 15.56 14.09
C VAL A 151 22.77 16.55 13.42
N ASP A 152 22.68 16.64 12.10
CA ASP A 152 23.58 17.40 11.23
C ASP A 152 22.85 17.85 9.94
N ASN A 153 23.58 18.33 8.94
CA ASN A 153 23.02 18.76 7.64
C ASN A 153 22.25 17.67 6.89
N SER A 154 22.43 16.40 7.23
CA SER A 154 21.74 15.28 6.57
C SER A 154 20.42 14.93 7.23
N THR A 155 20.27 15.28 8.50
CA THR A 155 19.05 15.04 9.31
C THR A 155 18.18 16.29 9.47
N GLY A 156 18.79 17.49 9.44
CA GLY A 156 18.11 18.76 9.71
C GLY A 156 17.70 18.92 11.17
N ASP A 157 16.83 19.90 11.41
CA ASP A 157 16.19 20.12 12.71
C ASP A 157 15.16 19.01 12.97
N ILE A 158 15.06 18.58 14.21
CA ILE A 158 14.15 17.52 14.64
C ILE A 158 13.04 18.13 15.50
N ASP A 159 11.80 17.89 15.10
CA ASP A 159 10.60 18.14 15.91
C ASP A 159 9.77 16.86 15.90
N TYR A 160 9.68 16.18 17.05
CA TYR A 160 9.17 14.83 17.13
C TYR A 160 8.18 14.61 18.28
N GLU A 161 7.05 13.98 17.96
CA GLU A 161 6.07 13.54 18.96
C GLU A 161 6.43 12.12 19.47
N GLY A 162 7.18 12.07 20.57
CA GLY A 162 7.68 10.85 21.20
C GLY A 162 9.08 11.05 21.76
N ASP A 163 9.82 9.96 21.91
CA ASP A 163 11.18 9.96 22.43
C ASP A 163 12.19 10.04 21.29
N VAL A 164 13.31 10.74 21.50
CA VAL A 164 14.40 10.87 20.54
C VAL A 164 15.69 10.29 21.12
N VAL A 165 16.33 9.40 20.39
CA VAL A 165 17.61 8.81 20.75
C VAL A 165 18.65 9.15 19.70
N VAL A 166 19.62 9.98 20.03
CA VAL A 166 20.77 10.29 19.18
C VAL A 166 21.97 9.48 19.67
N LYS A 167 22.42 8.52 18.85
CA LYS A 167 23.55 7.63 19.18
C LYS A 167 24.91 8.31 19.13
N GLY A 168 25.01 9.39 18.37
CA GLY A 168 26.21 10.20 18.20
C GLY A 168 26.00 11.64 18.68
N ASN A 169 26.36 12.61 17.83
CA ASN A 169 26.44 14.01 18.18
C ASN A 169 25.26 14.85 17.66
N VAL A 170 24.96 15.94 18.35
CA VAL A 170 24.10 17.02 17.83
C VAL A 170 25.01 18.19 17.52
N LEU A 171 25.15 18.56 16.25
CA LEU A 171 26.06 19.60 15.78
C LEU A 171 25.51 20.99 16.04
N ALA A 172 26.41 21.99 16.01
CA ALA A 172 26.09 23.37 16.27
C ALA A 172 25.07 23.94 15.28
N GLY A 173 24.12 24.72 15.81
CA GLY A 173 23.08 25.41 15.03
C GLY A 173 21.82 24.60 14.81
N PHE A 174 21.79 23.29 15.12
CA PHE A 174 20.60 22.45 14.99
C PHE A 174 19.74 22.48 16.26
N THR A 175 18.44 22.18 16.03
CA THR A 175 17.43 22.09 17.08
C THR A 175 16.86 20.69 17.14
N VAL A 176 16.77 20.12 18.36
CA VAL A 176 16.08 18.86 18.63
C VAL A 176 14.98 19.13 19.64
N LYS A 177 13.72 18.92 19.21
CA LYS A 177 12.55 19.00 20.07
C LYS A 177 11.87 17.64 20.12
N ALA A 178 11.47 17.21 21.30
CA ALA A 178 10.67 16.01 21.52
C ALA A 178 9.57 16.29 22.54
N THR A 179 8.41 15.65 22.39
CA THR A 179 7.37 15.68 23.42
C THR A 179 7.64 14.69 24.56
N GLY A 180 8.51 13.72 24.33
CA GLY A 180 9.03 12.77 25.32
C GLY A 180 10.48 13.06 25.70
N ASP A 181 11.21 12.00 26.01
CA ASP A 181 12.61 12.06 26.44
C ASP A 181 13.56 12.23 25.25
N ILE A 182 14.66 12.99 25.47
CA ILE A 182 15.76 13.08 24.52
C ILE A 182 17.02 12.47 25.15
N THR A 183 17.54 11.44 24.51
CA THR A 183 18.81 10.80 24.92
C THR A 183 19.88 11.06 23.86
N VAL A 184 20.98 11.71 24.25
CA VAL A 184 22.14 11.92 23.36
C VAL A 184 23.32 11.16 23.96
N SER A 185 23.88 10.18 23.21
CA SER A 185 25.03 9.40 23.68
C SER A 185 26.38 10.06 23.40
N GLY A 186 26.41 11.02 22.48
CA GLY A 186 27.61 11.79 22.13
C GLY A 186 27.63 13.20 22.69
N ILE A 187 28.10 14.15 21.89
CA ILE A 187 28.30 15.55 22.28
C ILE A 187 27.20 16.44 21.70
N VAL A 188 26.74 17.40 22.47
CA VAL A 188 25.85 18.49 22.02
C VAL A 188 26.69 19.74 21.84
N GLU A 189 26.91 20.16 20.60
CA GLU A 189 27.78 21.27 20.23
C GLU A 189 26.96 22.50 19.85
N GLY A 190 26.77 23.48 20.76
CA GLY A 190 26.09 24.73 20.40
C GLY A 190 24.72 24.57 19.77
N ALA A 191 23.99 23.55 20.17
CA ALA A 191 22.67 23.17 19.66
C ALA A 191 21.57 23.48 20.68
N THR A 192 20.31 23.49 20.24
CA THR A 192 19.14 23.64 21.11
C THR A 192 18.48 22.29 21.30
N VAL A 193 18.30 21.86 22.57
CA VAL A 193 17.62 20.60 22.90
C VAL A 193 16.46 20.90 23.85
N ILE A 194 15.24 20.49 23.48
CA ILE A 194 13.99 20.72 24.22
C ILE A 194 13.26 19.40 24.36
N ALA A 195 13.20 18.87 25.57
CA ALA A 195 12.43 17.69 25.94
C ALA A 195 11.14 18.09 26.66
N GLY A 196 10.09 17.24 26.57
CA GLY A 196 8.81 17.42 27.24
C GLY A 196 8.80 17.01 28.72
#